data_baebd26aeb6dfec3cda7bbdc4a4b6d2c
#
_entry.id   baebd26aeb6dfec3cda7bbdc4a4b6d2c
#
_cell.length_a   1.000
_cell.length_b   1.000
_cell.length_c   1.000
_cell.angle_alpha   90.00
_cell.angle_beta   90.00
_cell.angle_gamma   90.00
#
_symmetry.space_group_name_H-M   'P 1'
#
loop_
_entity.id
_entity.type
_entity.pdbx_description
1 polymer ?
#
loop_
_entity_poly.entity_id
_entity_poly.type
_entity_poly.pdbx_seq_one_letter_code
_entity_poly.pdbx_strand_id
1 'polypeptide(L)'
;MRWTIAAALMGFAAAAWAGDIGLVKVMAGAVHLEREGKHLPVQVGTPVRESDTLVTGADGTVGITFSDNSLLSAGPNSVLAIDRYAFDTTTHAGRFDASLKKGTLAVISGKMVKQSPEAMRVRTPTSIMGVRGTEFVVRVAGGS
;
A
#
# COMPACT_ATOMS: atom_id res chain seq x y z
N MET A 1 37.83 -12.49 26.87
CA MET A 1 37.52 -12.34 26.58
C MET A 1 36.69 -12.25 25.98
N ARG A 2 36.14 -12.11 25.72
CA ARG A 2 35.57 -12.05 25.26
C ARG A 2 34.73 -12.00 24.66
N TRP A 3 34.23 -11.92 24.24
CA TRP A 3 33.71 -11.86 23.65
C TRP A 3 32.81 -11.91 23.26
N THR A 4 32.38 -12.22 22.94
CA THR A 4 31.61 -12.32 22.84
C THR A 4 30.65 -11.75 22.35
N ILE A 5 30.32 -11.40 22.14
CA ILE A 5 29.55 -10.63 21.71
C ILE A 5 28.78 -10.82 20.63
N ALA A 6 28.94 -10.84 19.85
CA ALA A 6 28.35 -11.08 18.74
C ALA A 6 26.96 -11.39 18.71
N ALA A 7 26.55 -12.14 19.32
CA ALA A 7 25.27 -12.54 19.24
C ALA A 7 24.23 -11.64 18.93
N ALA A 8 24.31 -10.60 19.27
CA ALA A 8 23.29 -9.78 19.15
C ALA A 8 22.56 -9.69 17.98
N LEU A 9 23.00 -9.70 16.96
CA LEU A 9 22.35 -9.41 15.89
C LEU A 9 21.29 -10.09 15.41
N MET A 10 21.12 -11.07 15.59
CA MET A 10 20.18 -11.77 15.01
C MET A 10 18.85 -11.36 15.15
N GLY A 11 18.38 -11.07 16.09
CA GLY A 11 17.07 -10.77 16.28
C GLY A 11 16.44 -9.87 15.39
N PHE A 12 17.16 -9.00 14.80
CA PHE A 12 16.70 -8.17 14.01
C PHE A 12 15.93 -8.54 12.89
N ALA A 13 16.26 -9.46 12.19
CA ALA A 13 15.59 -9.80 11.02
C ALA A 13 14.15 -10.07 11.24
N ALA A 14 13.80 -10.67 12.25
CA ALA A 14 12.44 -11.01 12.46
C ALA A 14 11.56 -9.82 12.53
N ALA A 15 12.00 -8.82 13.12
CA ALA A 15 11.19 -7.67 13.29
C ALA A 15 10.83 -7.02 11.98
N ALA A 16 11.68 -7.11 11.03
CA ALA A 16 11.46 -6.43 9.81
C ALA A 16 10.26 -6.95 9.04
N TRP A 17 9.88 -8.18 9.23
CA TRP A 17 8.79 -8.69 8.51
C TRP A 17 7.47 -8.28 9.05
N ALA A 18 7.38 -7.96 10.29
CA ALA A 18 6.13 -7.81 10.95
C ALA A 18 5.22 -6.73 10.46
N GLY A 19 5.67 -5.73 9.88
CA GLY A 19 4.81 -4.65 9.46
C GLY A 19 4.52 -4.57 7.99
N ASP A 20 5.16 -5.41 7.20
CA ASP A 20 5.07 -5.26 5.76
C ASP A 20 3.80 -5.92 5.23
N ILE A 21 3.01 -5.19 4.48
CA ILE A 21 1.75 -5.68 3.94
C ILE A 21 1.79 -5.74 2.43
N GLY A 22 2.78 -5.16 1.80
CA GLY A 22 2.91 -5.17 0.35
C GLY A 22 4.26 -4.71 -0.09
N LEU A 23 4.49 -4.77 -1.39
CA LEU A 23 5.75 -4.37 -1.98
C LEU A 23 5.50 -3.54 -3.23
N VAL A 24 6.36 -2.57 -3.45
CA VAL A 24 6.33 -1.80 -4.69
C VAL A 24 6.86 -2.69 -5.81
N LYS A 25 6.04 -2.93 -6.82
CA LYS A 25 6.42 -3.78 -7.94
C LYS A 25 6.88 -3.00 -9.15
N VAL A 26 6.32 -1.83 -9.36
CA VAL A 26 6.67 -0.98 -10.49
C VAL A 26 6.67 0.43 -10.02
N MET A 27 7.56 1.25 -10.54
CA MET A 27 7.50 2.68 -10.28
C MET A 27 8.27 3.42 -11.37
N ALA A 28 7.89 4.64 -11.63
CA ALA A 28 8.58 5.51 -12.56
C ALA A 28 8.43 6.94 -12.10
N GLY A 29 9.38 7.77 -12.43
CA GLY A 29 9.34 9.18 -12.09
C GLY A 29 9.48 9.45 -10.60
N ALA A 30 8.94 10.56 -10.16
CA ALA A 30 9.06 10.99 -8.78
C ALA A 30 8.01 10.34 -7.90
N VAL A 31 8.43 9.51 -6.97
CA VAL A 31 7.55 8.84 -6.02
C VAL A 31 8.22 8.83 -4.66
N HIS A 32 7.50 9.18 -3.63
CA HIS A 32 8.01 9.00 -2.27
C HIS A 32 6.91 8.47 -1.35
N LEU A 33 7.33 8.00 -0.19
CA LEU A 33 6.43 7.41 0.76
C LEU A 33 6.56 8.21 2.05
N GLU A 34 5.43 8.53 2.67
CA GLU A 34 5.43 9.23 3.94
C GLU A 34 5.06 8.26 5.04
N ARG A 35 5.91 8.16 6.03
CA ARG A 35 5.72 7.27 7.15
C ARG A 35 6.12 7.99 8.42
N GLU A 36 5.17 8.16 9.33
CA GLU A 36 5.44 8.83 10.59
C GLU A 36 6.08 10.20 10.42
N GLY A 37 5.56 10.95 9.46
CA GLY A 37 6.06 12.29 9.21
C GLY A 37 7.35 12.38 8.42
N LYS A 38 7.91 11.25 8.01
CA LYS A 38 9.16 11.23 7.27
C LYS A 38 8.91 10.90 5.82
N HIS A 39 9.73 11.47 4.94
CA HIS A 39 9.65 11.19 3.52
C HIS A 39 10.73 10.18 3.18
N LEU A 40 10.32 9.05 2.65
CA LEU A 40 11.24 7.98 2.32
C LEU A 40 11.26 7.76 0.81
N PRO A 41 12.42 7.46 0.24
CA PRO A 41 12.48 7.20 -1.20
C PRO A 41 11.81 5.87 -1.52
N VAL A 42 11.29 5.76 -2.72
CA VAL A 42 10.61 4.54 -3.16
C VAL A 42 11.31 3.98 -4.37
N GLN A 43 11.50 2.69 -4.39
CA GLN A 43 12.01 1.99 -5.55
C GLN A 43 11.37 0.62 -5.59
N VAL A 44 11.57 -0.10 -6.67
CA VAL A 44 11.01 -1.45 -6.80
C VAL A 44 11.55 -2.30 -5.64
N GLY A 45 10.67 -2.97 -4.95
CA GLY A 45 11.02 -3.78 -3.78
C GLY A 45 10.83 -3.08 -2.45
N THR A 46 10.51 -1.79 -2.46
CA THR A 46 10.28 -1.08 -1.21
C THR A 46 9.05 -1.65 -0.51
N PRO A 47 9.15 -2.05 0.76
CA PRO A 47 7.99 -2.57 1.48
C PRO A 47 7.01 -1.46 1.85
N VAL A 48 5.74 -1.79 1.84
CA VAL A 48 4.67 -0.86 2.21
C VAL A 48 4.02 -1.38 3.49
N ARG A 49 3.65 -0.48 4.37
CA ARG A 49 3.04 -0.81 5.66
C ARG A 49 1.72 -0.08 5.85
N GLU A 50 0.95 -0.56 6.80
CA GLU A 50 -0.28 0.10 7.17
C GLU A 50 0.06 1.53 7.62
N SER A 51 -0.78 2.45 7.28
CA SER A 51 -0.62 3.89 7.57
C SER A 51 0.39 4.62 6.68
N ASP A 52 1.00 3.95 5.73
CA ASP A 52 1.88 4.64 4.79
C ASP A 52 1.06 5.45 3.80
N THR A 53 1.63 6.55 3.34
CA THR A 53 1.04 7.37 2.28
C THR A 53 2.02 7.43 1.12
N LEU A 54 1.55 7.09 -0.08
CA LEU A 54 2.37 7.19 -1.27
C LEU A 54 2.01 8.44 -2.04
N VAL A 55 3.02 9.18 -2.45
CA VAL A 55 2.84 10.44 -3.15
C VAL A 55 3.60 10.38 -4.46
N THR A 56 2.92 10.65 -5.57
CA THR A 56 3.57 10.68 -6.88
C THR A 56 3.61 12.10 -7.39
N GLY A 57 4.66 12.44 -8.10
CA GLY A 57 4.80 13.74 -8.73
C GLY A 57 4.17 13.76 -10.11
N ALA A 58 4.42 14.82 -10.86
CA ALA A 58 3.79 15.02 -12.16
C ALA A 58 4.16 13.93 -13.16
N ASP A 59 5.29 13.29 -13.00
CA ASP A 59 5.72 12.22 -13.86
C ASP A 59 5.75 10.87 -13.12
N GLY A 60 5.19 10.81 -11.92
CA GLY A 60 5.34 9.62 -11.09
C GLY A 60 4.23 8.62 -11.27
N THR A 61 4.57 7.35 -11.19
CA THR A 61 3.58 6.28 -11.13
C THR A 61 4.14 5.21 -10.21
N VAL A 62 3.27 4.49 -9.54
CA VAL A 62 3.69 3.42 -8.65
C VAL A 62 2.64 2.31 -8.61
N GLY A 63 3.10 1.08 -8.66
CA GLY A 63 2.23 -0.09 -8.52
C GLY A 63 2.67 -0.91 -7.33
N ILE A 64 1.73 -1.30 -6.49
CA ILE A 64 1.99 -2.04 -5.27
C ILE A 64 1.20 -3.33 -5.28
N THR A 65 1.86 -4.44 -4.98
CA THR A 65 1.18 -5.72 -4.81
C THR A 65 1.11 -6.02 -3.33
N PHE A 66 -0.07 -6.34 -2.85
CA PHE A 66 -0.29 -6.63 -1.43
C PHE A 66 -0.32 -8.13 -1.18
N SER A 67 -0.27 -8.52 0.08
CA SER A 67 -0.16 -9.93 0.44
C SER A 67 -1.35 -10.78 0.02
N ASP A 68 -2.50 -10.17 -0.23
CA ASP A 68 -3.68 -10.89 -0.73
C ASP A 68 -3.73 -10.92 -2.26
N ASN A 69 -2.66 -10.48 -2.91
CA ASN A 69 -2.53 -10.36 -4.34
C ASN A 69 -3.35 -9.22 -4.97
N SER A 70 -3.84 -8.31 -4.16
CA SER A 70 -4.43 -7.08 -4.67
C SER A 70 -3.35 -6.23 -5.28
N LEU A 71 -3.68 -5.50 -6.33
CA LEU A 71 -2.73 -4.62 -6.98
C LEU A 71 -3.32 -3.22 -7.03
N LEU A 72 -2.63 -2.26 -6.49
CA LEU A 72 -3.02 -0.86 -6.54
C LEU A 72 -1.99 -0.09 -7.36
N SER A 73 -2.45 0.69 -8.32
CA SER A 73 -1.56 1.51 -9.15
C SER A 73 -2.01 2.95 -9.08
N ALA A 74 -1.11 3.82 -8.65
CA ALA A 74 -1.38 5.25 -8.58
C ALA A 74 -0.73 5.95 -9.76
N GLY A 75 -1.46 6.82 -10.41
CA GLY A 75 -0.96 7.60 -11.54
C GLY A 75 -0.28 8.88 -11.08
N PRO A 76 0.03 9.79 -12.01
CA PRO A 76 0.72 11.03 -11.67
C PRO A 76 -0.11 11.93 -10.75
N ASN A 77 0.56 12.72 -9.97
CA ASN A 77 -0.04 13.69 -9.07
C ASN A 77 -1.07 13.06 -8.13
N SER A 78 -0.74 11.91 -7.59
CA SER A 78 -1.66 11.17 -6.73
C SER A 78 -1.16 11.12 -5.30
N VAL A 79 -2.09 11.08 -4.36
CA VAL A 79 -1.79 10.87 -2.95
C VAL A 79 -2.68 9.73 -2.48
N LEU A 80 -2.05 8.61 -2.15
CA LEU A 80 -2.74 7.38 -1.76
C LEU A 80 -2.31 6.97 -0.37
N ALA A 81 -3.22 6.93 0.57
CA ALA A 81 -2.94 6.49 1.93
C ALA A 81 -3.49 5.09 2.14
N ILE A 82 -2.72 4.24 2.79
CA ILE A 82 -3.17 2.91 3.17
C ILE A 82 -3.60 3.00 4.63
N ASP A 83 -4.89 3.18 4.84
CA ASP A 83 -5.41 3.45 6.17
C ASP A 83 -5.45 2.22 7.06
N ARG A 84 -5.81 1.09 6.50
CA ARG A 84 -5.91 -0.13 7.27
C ARG A 84 -5.73 -1.33 6.35
N TYR A 85 -5.02 -2.32 6.80
CA TYR A 85 -4.85 -3.54 6.06
C TYR A 85 -4.66 -4.72 7.01
N ALA A 86 -5.49 -5.72 6.86
CA ALA A 86 -5.35 -6.97 7.59
C ALA A 86 -5.79 -8.10 6.66
N PHE A 87 -5.07 -9.18 6.64
CA PHE A 87 -5.39 -10.29 5.77
C PHE A 87 -4.96 -11.60 6.42
N ASP A 88 -5.89 -12.55 6.49
CA ASP A 88 -5.62 -13.88 7.02
C ASP A 88 -5.36 -14.79 5.84
N THR A 89 -4.16 -15.32 5.74
CA THR A 89 -3.78 -16.14 4.59
C THR A 89 -4.48 -17.50 4.57
N THR A 90 -5.04 -17.92 5.68
CA THR A 90 -5.74 -19.19 5.75
C THR A 90 -7.20 -19.06 5.33
N THR A 91 -7.91 -18.08 5.88
CA THR A 91 -9.33 -17.93 5.59
C THR A 91 -9.60 -16.95 4.47
N HIS A 92 -8.60 -16.16 4.09
CA HIS A 92 -8.67 -15.07 3.11
C HIS A 92 -9.59 -13.95 3.62
N ALA A 93 -9.93 -13.96 4.89
CA ALA A 93 -10.72 -12.88 5.47
C ALA A 93 -9.80 -11.68 5.71
N GLY A 94 -10.33 -10.49 5.66
CA GLY A 94 -9.53 -9.32 5.93
C GLY A 94 -10.26 -8.03 5.71
N ARG A 95 -9.50 -6.95 5.74
CA ARG A 95 -10.03 -5.62 5.58
C ARG A 95 -8.96 -4.75 4.96
N PHE A 96 -9.33 -3.95 3.98
CA PHE A 96 -8.40 -3.09 3.30
C PHE A 96 -9.09 -1.75 3.07
N ASP A 97 -8.67 -0.73 3.79
CA ASP A 97 -9.19 0.62 3.62
C ASP A 97 -8.08 1.52 3.09
N ALA A 98 -8.33 2.17 2.00
CA ALA A 98 -7.38 3.10 1.39
C ALA A 98 -8.06 4.42 1.13
N SER A 99 -7.30 5.50 1.11
CA SER A 99 -7.81 6.84 0.82
C SER A 99 -7.05 7.41 -0.34
N LEU A 100 -7.77 7.80 -1.38
CA LEU A 100 -7.18 8.52 -2.50
C LEU A 100 -7.55 9.98 -2.34
N LYS A 101 -6.59 10.80 -1.96
CA LYS A 101 -6.85 12.21 -1.67
C LYS A 101 -6.88 13.03 -2.94
N LYS A 102 -6.11 12.66 -3.92
CA LYS A 102 -6.17 13.25 -5.24
C LYS A 102 -5.49 12.31 -6.23
N GLY A 103 -5.73 12.49 -7.49
CA GLY A 103 -5.09 11.73 -8.56
C GLY A 103 -5.93 10.58 -9.05
N THR A 104 -5.27 9.53 -9.51
CA THR A 104 -5.92 8.38 -10.11
C THR A 104 -5.41 7.11 -9.45
N LEU A 105 -6.31 6.19 -9.20
CA LEU A 105 -5.98 4.90 -8.62
C LEU A 105 -6.68 3.81 -9.42
N ALA A 106 -5.91 2.84 -9.88
CA ALA A 106 -6.46 1.64 -10.50
C ALA A 106 -6.32 0.51 -9.49
N VAL A 107 -7.34 -0.28 -9.33
CA VAL A 107 -7.38 -1.36 -8.35
C VAL A 107 -7.72 -2.67 -9.04
N ILE A 108 -6.92 -3.69 -8.77
CA ILE A 108 -7.25 -5.05 -9.14
C ILE A 108 -7.40 -5.81 -7.84
N SER A 109 -8.58 -6.29 -7.55
CA SER A 109 -8.85 -6.91 -6.25
C SER A 109 -8.21 -8.28 -6.15
N GLY A 110 -7.87 -8.67 -4.95
CA GLY A 110 -7.23 -9.95 -4.70
C GLY A 110 -8.12 -10.91 -3.93
N LYS A 111 -7.47 -11.76 -3.14
CA LYS A 111 -8.17 -12.84 -2.45
C LYS A 111 -9.16 -12.35 -1.42
N MET A 112 -8.86 -11.23 -0.79
CA MET A 112 -9.70 -10.69 0.26
C MET A 112 -11.08 -10.34 -0.26
N VAL A 113 -11.16 -9.70 -1.43
CA VAL A 113 -12.44 -9.29 -2.01
C VAL A 113 -13.19 -10.51 -2.55
N LYS A 114 -12.48 -11.54 -3.01
CA LYS A 114 -13.14 -12.75 -3.46
C LYS A 114 -13.81 -13.46 -2.29
N GLN A 115 -13.20 -13.39 -1.11
CA GLN A 115 -13.75 -14.01 0.07
C GLN A 115 -14.91 -13.16 0.60
N SER A 116 -14.77 -11.86 0.60
CA SER A 116 -15.79 -10.96 1.10
C SER A 116 -15.79 -9.69 0.27
N PRO A 117 -16.82 -9.50 -0.57
CA PRO A 117 -16.85 -8.33 -1.45
C PRO A 117 -16.79 -6.99 -0.75
N GLU A 118 -17.08 -6.95 0.54
CA GLU A 118 -17.05 -5.71 1.27
C GLU A 118 -15.73 -5.45 1.98
N ALA A 119 -14.76 -6.32 1.79
CA ALA A 119 -13.51 -6.22 2.53
C ALA A 119 -12.68 -4.99 2.14
N MET A 120 -12.80 -4.53 0.93
CA MET A 120 -11.98 -3.42 0.46
C MET A 120 -12.82 -2.17 0.21
N ARG A 121 -12.36 -1.03 0.71
CA ARG A 121 -13.02 0.25 0.51
C ARG A 121 -11.99 1.30 0.12
N VAL A 122 -12.40 2.18 -0.78
CA VAL A 122 -11.57 3.32 -1.15
C VAL A 122 -12.33 4.58 -0.78
N ARG A 123 -11.68 5.43 -0.01
CA ARG A 123 -12.26 6.69 0.42
C ARG A 123 -11.69 7.82 -0.42
N THR A 124 -12.54 8.73 -0.82
CA THR A 124 -12.11 9.95 -1.50
C THR A 124 -12.63 11.13 -0.69
N PRO A 125 -12.26 12.36 -1.00
CA PRO A 125 -12.76 13.50 -0.25
C PRO A 125 -14.29 13.64 -0.24
N THR A 126 -14.96 13.07 -1.23
CA THR A 126 -16.40 13.24 -1.35
C THR A 126 -17.19 11.95 -1.21
N SER A 127 -16.55 10.80 -1.14
CA SER A 127 -17.31 9.55 -1.08
C SER A 127 -16.48 8.40 -0.52
N ILE A 128 -17.17 7.32 -0.23
CA ILE A 128 -16.53 6.06 0.18
C ILE A 128 -17.11 5.02 -0.76
N MET A 129 -16.23 4.26 -1.42
CA MET A 129 -16.65 3.27 -2.37
C MET A 129 -16.19 1.89 -1.96
N GLY A 130 -17.08 0.91 -2.06
CA GLY A 130 -16.69 -0.48 -1.91
C GLY A 130 -16.17 -0.99 -3.23
N VAL A 131 -15.18 -1.85 -3.18
CA VAL A 131 -14.63 -2.44 -4.38
C VAL A 131 -15.45 -3.69 -4.71
N ARG A 132 -16.08 -3.70 -5.86
CA ARG A 132 -16.83 -4.87 -6.29
C ARG A 132 -16.26 -5.30 -7.62
N GLY A 133 -16.14 -6.59 -7.84
CA GLY A 133 -15.60 -7.12 -9.07
C GLY A 133 -14.09 -7.19 -9.03
N THR A 134 -13.47 -7.38 -10.19
CA THR A 134 -12.05 -7.66 -10.26
C THR A 134 -11.21 -6.40 -10.37
N GLU A 135 -11.66 -5.42 -11.11
CA GLU A 135 -10.87 -4.20 -11.23
C GLU A 135 -11.72 -2.96 -11.43
N PHE A 136 -11.21 -1.83 -11.04
CA PHE A 136 -11.90 -0.56 -11.24
C PHE A 136 -10.89 0.58 -11.13
N VAL A 137 -11.29 1.76 -11.57
CA VAL A 137 -10.43 2.94 -11.55
C VAL A 137 -11.18 4.06 -10.84
N VAL A 138 -10.48 4.75 -9.95
CA VAL A 138 -11.03 5.90 -9.23
C VAL A 138 -10.21 7.12 -9.61
N ARG A 139 -10.88 8.23 -9.88
CA ARG A 139 -10.18 9.47 -10.18
C ARG A 139 -10.74 10.57 -9.30
N VAL A 140 -9.86 11.29 -8.64
CA VAL A 140 -10.23 12.42 -7.81
C VAL A 140 -9.69 13.67 -8.51
N ALA A 141 -10.57 14.58 -8.84
CA ALA A 141 -10.18 15.79 -9.53
C ALA A 141 -9.17 16.51 -8.67
N GLY A 142 -8.16 16.88 -9.29
CA GLY A 142 -7.03 17.38 -8.67
C GLY A 142 -7.26 18.42 -7.71
N GLY A 143 -7.16 18.21 -6.59
CA GLY A 143 -7.27 19.09 -5.65
C GLY A 143 -6.59 20.35 -5.87
N SER A 144 -6.76 20.93 -6.78
CA SER A 144 -6.13 22.13 -7.06
C SER A 144 -6.32 23.16 -6.15
#